data_f73572235f340f92ccfc83cfc1582181
#
_entry.id   f73572235f340f92ccfc83cfc1582181
#
_cell.length_a   1.000
_cell.length_b   1.000
_cell.length_c   1.000
_cell.angle_alpha   90.00
_cell.angle_beta   90.00
_cell.angle_gamma   90.00
#
_symmetry.space_group_name_H-M   'P 1'
#
loop_
_entity.id
_entity.type
_entity.pdbx_description
1 polymer ?
#
loop_
_entity_poly.entity_id
_entity_poly.type
_entity_poly.pdbx_seq_one_letter_code
_entity_poly.pdbx_strand_id
1 'polypeptide(L)'
;MAETVRTADYFYVMVPDKPGEGARILGELKRAGVNLVAYSGFPSGRGAQLDLVPTDPAAFKALAKEKKWKVKGPMRAFLLDGDDRLGACADVLGRLAAAKINVTAMDAVAPPGGGRYAAILWVKARDVKKAATVLGAM
;
A
#
# COMPACT_ATOMS: atom_id res chain seq x y z
N MET A 1 8.32 2.36 -21.58
CA MET A 1 7.06 2.94 -21.14
C MET A 1 7.08 3.20 -19.65
N ALA A 2 6.77 4.41 -19.27
CA ALA A 2 6.78 4.77 -17.86
C ALA A 2 5.59 4.14 -17.12
N GLU A 3 5.77 3.92 -15.85
CA GLU A 3 4.71 3.45 -14.98
C GLU A 3 3.64 4.54 -14.79
N THR A 4 2.41 4.10 -14.56
CA THR A 4 1.38 4.96 -14.03
C THR A 4 1.53 4.95 -12.51
N VAL A 5 1.63 6.12 -11.89
CA VAL A 5 1.82 6.24 -10.46
C VAL A 5 0.72 7.10 -9.88
N ARG A 6 0.14 6.65 -8.77
CA ARG A 6 -0.81 7.48 -8.03
C ARG A 6 -0.56 7.39 -6.54
N THR A 7 -0.87 8.48 -5.86
CA THR A 7 -0.83 8.52 -4.41
C THR A 7 -2.12 7.92 -3.88
N ALA A 8 -2.04 7.11 -2.84
CA ALA A 8 -3.21 6.49 -2.25
C ALA A 8 -3.18 6.60 -0.73
N ASP A 9 -4.35 6.77 -0.14
CA ASP A 9 -4.48 6.76 1.31
C ASP A 9 -4.40 5.33 1.82
N TYR A 10 -3.61 5.10 2.85
CA TYR A 10 -3.59 3.82 3.52
C TYR A 10 -3.73 3.99 5.02
N PHE A 11 -4.15 2.92 5.64
CA PHE A 11 -4.35 2.84 7.08
C PHE A 11 -3.70 1.57 7.58
N TYR A 12 -3.33 1.53 8.87
CA TYR A 12 -2.92 0.25 9.40
C TYR A 12 -3.58 -0.02 10.74
N VAL A 13 -3.70 -1.32 11.02
CA VAL A 13 -4.18 -1.82 12.31
C VAL A 13 -3.18 -2.83 12.82
N MET A 14 -3.08 -2.91 14.14
CA MET A 14 -2.27 -3.95 14.79
C MET A 14 -3.19 -5.06 15.28
N VAL A 15 -2.79 -6.28 15.04
CA VAL A 15 -3.52 -7.47 15.50
C VAL A 15 -2.53 -8.44 16.14
N PRO A 16 -3.02 -9.43 16.92
CA PRO A 16 -2.14 -10.49 17.40
C PRO A 16 -1.51 -11.24 16.22
N ASP A 17 -0.26 -11.65 16.36
CA ASP A 17 0.43 -12.39 15.30
C ASP A 17 0.10 -13.88 15.46
N LYS A 18 -1.07 -14.28 14.96
CA LYS A 18 -1.55 -15.64 15.02
C LYS A 18 -2.51 -15.95 13.87
N PRO A 19 -2.70 -17.23 13.55
CA PRO A 19 -3.60 -17.62 12.46
C PRO A 19 -5.01 -17.05 12.63
N GLY A 20 -5.57 -16.58 11.51
CA GLY A 20 -6.95 -16.11 11.46
C GLY A 20 -7.15 -14.63 11.67
N GLU A 21 -6.16 -13.88 12.18
CA GLU A 21 -6.35 -12.46 12.47
C GLU A 21 -6.53 -11.63 11.20
N GLY A 22 -5.73 -11.90 10.16
CA GLY A 22 -5.92 -11.25 8.87
C GLY A 22 -7.27 -11.57 8.27
N ALA A 23 -7.66 -12.83 8.32
CA ALA A 23 -8.95 -13.28 7.81
C ALA A 23 -10.12 -12.61 8.54
N ARG A 24 -9.97 -12.39 9.84
CA ARG A 24 -11.00 -11.72 10.64
C ARG A 24 -11.21 -10.28 10.17
N ILE A 25 -10.14 -9.51 10.03
CA ILE A 25 -10.22 -8.12 9.57
C ILE A 25 -10.75 -8.06 8.14
N LEU A 26 -10.17 -8.82 7.23
CA LEU A 26 -10.60 -8.82 5.83
C LEU A 26 -12.02 -9.32 5.66
N GLY A 27 -12.45 -10.26 6.50
CA GLY A 27 -13.82 -10.74 6.50
C GLY A 27 -14.84 -9.67 6.87
N GLU A 28 -14.50 -8.82 7.85
CA GLU A 28 -15.36 -7.69 8.21
C GLU A 28 -15.47 -6.69 7.05
N LEU A 29 -14.35 -6.41 6.36
CA LEU A 29 -14.37 -5.55 5.18
C LEU A 29 -15.26 -6.13 4.09
N LYS A 30 -15.15 -7.43 3.85
CA LYS A 30 -15.97 -8.13 2.86
C LYS A 30 -17.46 -7.99 3.18
N ARG A 31 -17.84 -8.23 4.42
CA ARG A 31 -19.26 -8.15 4.82
C ARG A 31 -19.81 -6.73 4.69
N ALA A 32 -18.97 -5.72 4.89
CA ALA A 32 -19.36 -4.33 4.78
C ALA A 32 -19.28 -3.78 3.34
N GLY A 33 -18.81 -4.58 2.40
CA GLY A 33 -18.65 -4.14 1.01
C GLY A 33 -17.50 -3.18 0.79
N VAL A 34 -16.50 -3.19 1.67
CA VAL A 34 -15.33 -2.32 1.56
C VAL A 34 -14.22 -3.09 0.85
N ASN A 35 -13.86 -2.66 -0.34
CA ASN A 35 -12.83 -3.30 -1.13
C ASN A 35 -11.48 -2.63 -0.93
N LEU A 36 -10.42 -3.39 -1.16
CA LEU A 36 -9.04 -2.92 -1.06
C LEU A 36 -8.36 -3.00 -2.43
N VAL A 37 -7.53 -2.01 -2.73
CA VAL A 37 -6.68 -2.06 -3.91
C VAL A 37 -5.29 -2.62 -3.58
N ALA A 38 -4.92 -2.61 -2.31
CA ALA A 38 -3.67 -3.19 -1.85
C ALA A 38 -3.78 -3.58 -0.38
N TYR A 39 -2.99 -4.56 0.01
CA TYR A 39 -2.97 -5.09 1.36
C TYR A 39 -1.59 -5.66 1.62
N SER A 40 -1.04 -5.37 2.79
CA SER A 40 0.23 -5.94 3.22
C SER A 40 0.13 -6.31 4.69
N GLY A 41 0.61 -7.48 5.04
CA GLY A 41 0.60 -7.93 6.43
C GLY A 41 1.94 -8.52 6.80
N PHE A 42 2.44 -8.17 7.99
CA PHE A 42 3.77 -8.61 8.42
C PHE A 42 3.89 -8.50 9.94
N PRO A 43 4.78 -9.32 10.55
CA PRO A 43 5.04 -9.21 11.98
C PRO A 43 5.63 -7.84 12.32
N SER A 44 5.18 -7.27 13.42
CA SER A 44 5.67 -5.97 13.89
C SER A 44 5.58 -5.94 15.41
N GLY A 45 6.71 -5.79 16.08
CA GLY A 45 6.75 -5.84 17.54
C GLY A 45 6.24 -7.20 18.03
N ARG A 46 5.26 -7.19 18.93
CA ARG A 46 4.67 -8.43 19.49
C ARG A 46 3.44 -8.90 18.71
N GLY A 47 3.05 -8.15 17.69
CA GLY A 47 1.87 -8.47 16.91
C GLY A 47 2.16 -8.52 15.45
N ALA A 48 1.12 -8.29 14.66
CA ALA A 48 1.22 -8.14 13.22
C ALA A 48 0.59 -6.83 12.81
N GLN A 49 1.18 -6.20 11.81
CA GLN A 49 0.65 -4.97 11.25
C GLN A 49 -0.01 -5.28 9.91
N LEU A 50 -1.22 -4.79 9.73
CA LEU A 50 -1.95 -4.94 8.47
C LEU A 50 -2.11 -3.55 7.87
N ASP A 51 -1.47 -3.34 6.72
CA ASP A 51 -1.61 -2.10 5.97
C ASP A 51 -2.73 -2.29 4.94
N LEU A 52 -3.68 -1.37 4.94
CA LEU A 52 -4.91 -1.49 4.17
C LEU A 52 -5.05 -0.26 3.27
N VAL A 53 -5.17 -0.49 1.97
CA VAL A 53 -5.39 0.59 1.01
C VAL A 53 -6.79 0.43 0.43
N PRO A 54 -7.79 1.11 1.04
CA PRO A 54 -9.18 0.94 0.58
C PRO A 54 -9.43 1.65 -0.74
N THR A 55 -10.32 1.07 -1.53
CA THR A 55 -10.80 1.72 -2.75
C THR A 55 -11.52 3.02 -2.40
N ASP A 56 -12.27 3.00 -1.29
CA ASP A 56 -13.01 4.16 -0.78
C ASP A 56 -12.58 4.43 0.67
N PRO A 57 -11.67 5.37 0.90
CA PRO A 57 -11.21 5.67 2.26
C PRO A 57 -12.32 6.08 3.22
N ALA A 58 -13.33 6.80 2.75
CA ALA A 58 -14.45 7.23 3.61
C ALA A 58 -15.25 6.03 4.11
N ALA A 59 -15.52 5.07 3.24
CA ALA A 59 -16.24 3.84 3.63
C ALA A 59 -15.43 3.03 4.64
N PHE A 60 -14.12 2.96 4.45
CA PHE A 60 -13.24 2.26 5.39
C PHE A 60 -13.27 2.95 6.77
N LYS A 61 -13.15 4.27 6.79
CA LYS A 61 -13.17 5.01 8.05
C LYS A 61 -14.48 4.80 8.81
N ALA A 62 -15.60 4.81 8.10
CA ALA A 62 -16.91 4.60 8.72
C ALA A 62 -16.99 3.22 9.36
N LEU A 63 -16.51 2.19 8.65
CA LEU A 63 -16.49 0.83 9.18
C LEU A 63 -15.58 0.71 10.40
N ALA A 64 -14.38 1.28 10.32
CA ALA A 64 -13.43 1.24 11.42
C ALA A 64 -14.02 1.88 12.68
N LYS A 65 -14.75 2.98 12.53
CA LYS A 65 -15.41 3.64 13.63
C LYS A 65 -16.52 2.77 14.22
N GLU A 66 -17.35 2.17 13.36
CA GLU A 66 -18.41 1.26 13.79
C GLU A 66 -17.86 0.07 14.57
N LYS A 67 -16.78 -0.52 14.09
CA LYS A 67 -16.17 -1.69 14.72
C LYS A 67 -15.23 -1.33 15.88
N LYS A 68 -15.04 -0.03 16.10
CA LYS A 68 -14.13 0.47 17.15
C LYS A 68 -12.70 -0.03 17.00
N TRP A 69 -12.26 -0.18 15.76
CA TRP A 69 -10.88 -0.54 15.46
C TRP A 69 -9.96 0.65 15.73
N LYS A 70 -8.81 0.36 16.32
CA LYS A 70 -7.78 1.38 16.54
C LYS A 70 -6.94 1.47 15.27
N VAL A 71 -7.33 2.37 14.37
CA VAL A 71 -6.68 2.54 13.08
C VAL A 71 -5.74 3.72 13.12
N LYS A 72 -4.60 3.57 12.48
CA LYS A 72 -3.67 4.67 12.23
C LYS A 72 -3.81 5.10 10.77
N GLY A 73 -3.84 6.41 10.54
CA GLY A 73 -3.95 6.98 9.20
C GLY A 73 -5.12 7.94 9.06
N PRO A 74 -5.38 8.46 7.86
CA PRO A 74 -4.72 8.07 6.62
C PRO A 74 -3.29 8.56 6.51
N MET A 75 -2.46 7.74 5.88
CA MET A 75 -1.13 8.10 5.44
C MET A 75 -1.06 7.85 3.94
N ARG A 76 0.05 8.18 3.30
CA ARG A 76 0.15 8.09 1.85
C ARG A 76 1.16 7.04 1.42
N ALA A 77 0.74 6.23 0.45
CA ALA A 77 1.60 5.29 -0.24
C ALA A 77 1.49 5.57 -1.74
N PHE A 78 2.36 4.95 -2.53
CA PHE A 78 2.32 5.08 -3.98
C PHE A 78 1.95 3.74 -4.61
N LEU A 79 0.96 3.77 -5.48
CA LEU A 79 0.58 2.61 -6.26
C LEU A 79 1.11 2.80 -7.68
N LEU A 80 1.76 1.76 -8.18
CA LEU A 80 2.37 1.78 -9.51
C LEU A 80 1.83 0.62 -10.32
N ASP A 81 1.65 0.83 -11.62
CA ASP A 81 1.46 -0.26 -12.54
C ASP A 81 2.09 0.09 -13.87
N GLY A 82 2.49 -0.94 -14.60
CA GLY A 82 3.16 -0.74 -15.87
C GLY A 82 3.41 -2.06 -16.57
N ASP A 83 4.10 -1.96 -17.69
CA ASP A 83 4.47 -3.15 -18.47
C ASP A 83 5.47 -3.98 -17.67
N ASP A 84 5.27 -5.29 -17.70
CA ASP A 84 6.18 -6.24 -17.07
C ASP A 84 7.45 -6.36 -17.94
N ARG A 85 8.42 -5.54 -17.62
CA ARG A 85 9.70 -5.46 -18.35
C ARG A 85 10.86 -5.65 -17.40
N LEU A 86 11.96 -6.08 -17.97
CA LEU A 86 13.19 -6.26 -17.20
C LEU A 86 13.60 -4.92 -16.57
N GLY A 87 13.81 -4.93 -15.27
CA GLY A 87 14.31 -3.76 -14.55
C GLY A 87 13.29 -2.66 -14.26
N ALA A 88 11.99 -2.92 -14.41
CA ALA A 88 10.97 -1.91 -14.14
C ALA A 88 11.10 -1.30 -12.74
N CYS A 89 11.21 -2.15 -11.72
CA CYS A 89 11.37 -1.67 -10.34
C CYS A 89 12.72 -0.99 -10.11
N ALA A 90 13.76 -1.48 -10.78
CA ALA A 90 15.08 -0.85 -10.69
C ALA A 90 15.04 0.59 -11.17
N ASP A 91 14.31 0.86 -12.25
CA ASP A 91 14.18 2.21 -12.78
C ASP A 91 13.45 3.14 -11.80
N VAL A 92 12.35 2.64 -11.21
CA VAL A 92 11.60 3.42 -10.22
C VAL A 92 12.46 3.76 -9.01
N LEU A 93 13.11 2.74 -8.45
CA LEU A 93 13.96 2.94 -7.28
C LEU A 93 15.16 3.81 -7.60
N GLY A 94 15.68 3.70 -8.82
CA GLY A 94 16.79 4.55 -9.28
C GLY A 94 16.41 6.03 -9.31
N ARG A 95 15.22 6.36 -9.76
CA ARG A 95 14.75 7.74 -9.76
C ARG A 95 14.64 8.31 -8.35
N LEU A 96 14.13 7.51 -7.41
CA LEU A 96 14.04 7.93 -6.02
C LEU A 96 15.41 8.07 -5.38
N ALA A 97 16.32 7.14 -5.68
CA ALA A 97 17.69 7.20 -5.17
C ALA A 97 18.41 8.45 -5.68
N ALA A 98 18.25 8.79 -6.95
CA ALA A 98 18.85 9.99 -7.51
C ALA A 98 18.36 11.27 -6.81
N ALA A 99 17.13 11.24 -6.30
CA ALA A 99 16.56 12.34 -5.54
C ALA A 99 16.83 12.23 -4.04
N LYS A 100 17.64 11.25 -3.62
CA LYS A 100 18.00 10.99 -2.23
C LYS A 100 16.79 10.69 -1.34
N ILE A 101 15.81 9.99 -1.91
CA ILE A 101 14.63 9.55 -1.18
C ILE A 101 14.77 8.06 -0.88
N ASN A 102 14.71 7.70 0.41
CA ASN A 102 14.75 6.31 0.82
C ASN A 102 13.36 5.68 0.74
N VAL A 103 13.30 4.46 0.22
CA VAL A 103 12.06 3.66 0.19
C VAL A 103 12.04 2.83 1.47
N THR A 104 11.01 2.99 2.29
CA THR A 104 10.91 2.28 3.55
C THR A 104 10.35 0.87 3.39
N ALA A 105 9.54 0.65 2.35
CA ALA A 105 9.00 -0.66 2.02
C ALA A 105 8.49 -0.65 0.58
N MET A 106 8.52 -1.81 -0.05
CA MET A 106 7.97 -1.97 -1.40
C MET A 106 7.61 -3.42 -1.64
N ASP A 107 6.46 -3.63 -2.26
CA ASP A 107 6.03 -4.94 -2.73
C ASP A 107 5.63 -4.80 -4.20
N ALA A 108 6.01 -5.78 -5.00
CA ALA A 108 5.69 -5.78 -6.43
C ALA A 108 5.34 -7.19 -6.87
N VAL A 109 4.45 -7.30 -7.83
CA VAL A 109 4.03 -8.58 -8.36
C VAL A 109 3.67 -8.43 -9.84
N ALA A 110 4.05 -9.46 -10.62
CA ALA A 110 3.66 -9.56 -12.01
C ALA A 110 2.94 -10.89 -12.18
N PRO A 111 1.59 -10.86 -12.29
CA PRO A 111 0.84 -12.11 -12.47
C PRO A 111 1.24 -12.79 -13.77
N PRO A 112 1.39 -14.12 -13.76
CA PRO A 112 1.79 -14.86 -14.97
C PRO A 112 0.84 -14.60 -16.15
N GLY A 113 1.41 -14.32 -17.32
CA GLY A 113 0.63 -14.16 -18.55
C GLY A 113 -0.07 -12.83 -18.71
N GLY A 114 0.02 -11.94 -17.72
CA GLY A 114 -0.68 -10.65 -17.77
C GLY A 114 0.05 -9.55 -18.52
N GLY A 115 1.35 -9.68 -18.71
CA GLY A 115 2.16 -8.64 -19.38
C GLY A 115 2.29 -7.34 -18.61
N ARG A 116 1.74 -7.28 -17.40
CA ARG A 116 1.75 -6.09 -16.54
C ARG A 116 2.28 -6.46 -15.17
N TYR A 117 2.79 -5.45 -14.47
CA TYR A 117 3.12 -5.60 -13.07
C TYR A 117 2.42 -4.50 -12.27
N ALA A 118 2.30 -4.72 -10.99
CA ALA A 118 1.83 -3.71 -10.06
C ALA A 118 2.73 -3.67 -8.84
N ALA A 119 2.79 -2.53 -8.20
CA ALA A 119 3.62 -2.35 -7.01
C ALA A 119 2.99 -1.35 -6.07
N ILE A 120 3.37 -1.46 -4.80
CA ILE A 120 3.07 -0.45 -3.81
C ILE A 120 4.39 -0.14 -3.10
N LEU A 121 4.66 1.15 -2.88
CA LEU A 121 5.85 1.54 -2.14
C LEU A 121 5.53 2.64 -1.13
N TRP A 122 6.32 2.66 -0.09
CA TRP A 122 6.19 3.60 1.01
C TRP A 122 7.48 4.36 1.20
N VAL A 123 7.36 5.64 1.50
CA VAL A 123 8.48 6.49 1.89
C VAL A 123 8.11 7.15 3.22
N LYS A 124 9.07 7.78 3.87
CA LYS A 124 8.78 8.52 5.09
C LYS A 124 7.79 9.66 4.78
N ALA A 125 6.94 9.98 5.75
CA ALA A 125 5.92 11.03 5.58
C ALA A 125 6.51 12.33 5.06
N ARG A 126 7.68 12.73 5.54
CA ARG A 126 8.35 13.96 5.11
C ARG A 126 8.77 13.95 3.64
N ASP A 127 8.90 12.78 3.04
CA ASP A 127 9.36 12.61 1.67
C ASP A 127 8.22 12.40 0.67
N VAL A 128 6.98 12.25 1.13
CA VAL A 128 5.85 11.94 0.26
C VAL A 128 5.67 12.97 -0.85
N LYS A 129 5.71 14.25 -0.52
CA LYS A 129 5.49 15.31 -1.51
C LYS A 129 6.58 15.31 -2.58
N LYS A 130 7.83 15.18 -2.15
CA LYS A 130 8.96 15.13 -3.07
C LYS A 130 8.92 13.87 -3.93
N ALA A 131 8.61 12.74 -3.34
CA ALA A 131 8.50 11.48 -4.06
C ALA A 131 7.39 11.54 -5.10
N ALA A 132 6.25 12.14 -4.77
CA ALA A 132 5.15 12.31 -5.72
C ALA A 132 5.62 13.07 -6.96
N THR A 133 6.37 14.15 -6.77
CA THR A 133 6.91 14.95 -7.88
C THR A 133 7.89 14.11 -8.71
N VAL A 134 8.82 13.42 -8.06
CA VAL A 134 9.84 12.62 -8.73
C VAL A 134 9.20 11.50 -9.57
N LEU A 135 8.15 10.86 -9.04
CA LEU A 135 7.48 9.76 -9.72
C LEU A 135 6.39 10.21 -10.69
N GLY A 136 6.07 11.49 -10.73
CA GLY A 136 4.97 11.98 -11.55
C GLY A 136 3.62 11.45 -11.09
N ALA A 137 3.42 11.31 -9.78
CA ALA A 137 2.20 10.74 -9.22
C ALA A 137 1.01 11.69 -9.38
N MET A 138 -0.13 11.09 -9.66
CA MET A 138 -1.41 11.78 -9.74
C MET A 138 -2.11 11.76 -8.39
#